data_e2fdbd8843b88ca3f5eff53872abf021
#
_entry.id   e2fdbd8843b88ca3f5eff53872abf021
#
_cell.length_a   1.000
_cell.length_b   1.000
_cell.length_c   1.000
_cell.angle_alpha   90.00
_cell.angle_beta   90.00
_cell.angle_gamma   90.00
#
_symmetry.space_group_name_H-M   'P 1'
#
loop_
_entity.id
_entity.type
_entity.pdbx_description
1 polymer ?
#
loop_
_entity_poly.entity_id
_entity_poly.type
_entity_poly.pdbx_seq_one_letter_code
_entity_poly.pdbx_strand_id
1 'polypeptide(L)'
;QQAFIAAIPNNPTKYNPLTNYDATITRRNLILKELRDADYIDSMTYNTAIAEEITITGQKAANKNSSVETYARHCATEELMKYYGFTMRNNFDTEDEYNTYEELYQQYYSSCQQMLINGGYTIYTSIDPDIQASLQESIDNNLSSFKKVSDDGIYELQGAATCIDNSTGNVVAIVGSRSQDDIDGYTLNRANQSYRQPGSCIKPVIVYVPYLQLGNNPDTIVNDEKIDGGPSNADGVYAGQMTLRTAVSKSKNTVAWKIYRDDITPKAGIGFLLNMGFHKIWMDKSTNAAALGGFTYGVSTEEMAGAYATIVNDGEYR
;
A
#
# COMPACT_ATOMS: atom_id res chain seq x y z
N GLN A 1 -29.10 -21.73 -17.57
CA GLN A 1 -27.71 -21.25 -17.44
C GLN A 1 -27.61 -19.71 -17.50
N GLN A 2 -28.21 -19.02 -18.50
CA GLN A 2 -28.09 -17.56 -18.67
C GLN A 2 -28.55 -16.77 -17.42
N ALA A 3 -29.73 -17.11 -16.84
CA ALA A 3 -30.24 -16.49 -15.64
C ALA A 3 -29.35 -16.73 -14.40
N PHE A 4 -28.63 -17.86 -14.36
CA PHE A 4 -27.66 -18.18 -13.33
C PHE A 4 -26.42 -17.26 -13.42
N ILE A 5 -25.89 -17.09 -14.62
CA ILE A 5 -24.77 -16.17 -14.86
C ILE A 5 -25.20 -14.71 -14.55
N ALA A 6 -26.41 -14.32 -14.97
CA ALA A 6 -26.96 -12.98 -14.71
C ALA A 6 -27.21 -12.68 -13.22
N ALA A 7 -27.26 -13.70 -12.36
CA ALA A 7 -27.38 -13.51 -10.91
C ALA A 7 -26.10 -12.95 -10.28
N ILE A 8 -24.91 -13.27 -10.81
CA ILE A 8 -23.60 -13.00 -10.22
C ILE A 8 -23.28 -11.49 -10.15
N PRO A 9 -23.43 -10.69 -11.23
CA PRO A 9 -23.01 -9.29 -11.23
C PRO A 9 -23.74 -8.39 -10.22
N ASN A 10 -24.93 -8.80 -9.77
CA ASN A 10 -25.73 -8.02 -8.80
C ASN A 10 -25.04 -7.90 -7.43
N ASN A 11 -24.40 -8.96 -6.96
CA ASN A 11 -23.53 -8.98 -5.79
C ASN A 11 -22.59 -10.19 -5.92
N PRO A 12 -21.39 -10.03 -6.50
CA PRO A 12 -20.49 -11.14 -6.81
C PRO A 12 -20.05 -11.96 -5.61
N THR A 13 -19.93 -11.34 -4.44
CA THR A 13 -19.57 -12.05 -3.19
C THR A 13 -20.72 -12.90 -2.70
N LYS A 14 -21.95 -12.35 -2.63
CA LYS A 14 -23.13 -13.04 -2.14
C LYS A 14 -23.60 -14.14 -3.09
N TYR A 15 -23.49 -13.90 -4.40
CA TYR A 15 -23.93 -14.84 -5.46
C TYR A 15 -22.76 -15.51 -6.17
N ASN A 16 -21.66 -15.72 -5.45
CA ASN A 16 -20.55 -16.52 -5.95
C ASN A 16 -20.95 -18.00 -6.00
N PRO A 17 -21.07 -18.61 -7.20
CA PRO A 17 -21.56 -19.97 -7.31
C PRO A 17 -20.61 -21.03 -6.74
N LEU A 18 -19.32 -20.67 -6.55
CA LEU A 18 -18.32 -21.58 -5.98
C LEU A 18 -18.37 -21.65 -4.45
N THR A 19 -18.83 -20.57 -3.79
CA THR A 19 -18.90 -20.47 -2.33
C THR A 19 -20.32 -20.40 -1.78
N ASN A 20 -21.27 -19.88 -2.55
CA ASN A 20 -22.67 -19.66 -2.15
C ASN A 20 -23.64 -20.14 -3.24
N TYR A 21 -23.53 -21.41 -3.65
CA TYR A 21 -24.33 -22.00 -4.72
C TYR A 21 -25.83 -21.81 -4.52
N ASP A 22 -26.36 -22.11 -3.32
CA ASP A 22 -27.80 -22.03 -3.01
C ASP A 22 -28.33 -20.61 -3.12
N ALA A 23 -27.56 -19.62 -2.70
CA ALA A 23 -27.94 -18.20 -2.84
C ALA A 23 -27.97 -17.80 -4.32
N THR A 24 -27.06 -18.31 -5.14
CA THR A 24 -27.02 -18.07 -6.58
C THR A 24 -28.22 -18.73 -7.28
N ILE A 25 -28.58 -19.95 -6.91
CA ILE A 25 -29.79 -20.65 -7.39
C ILE A 25 -31.05 -19.89 -7.02
N THR A 26 -31.15 -19.43 -5.78
CA THR A 26 -32.31 -18.62 -5.32
C THR A 26 -32.45 -17.35 -6.15
N ARG A 27 -31.36 -16.65 -6.43
CA ARG A 27 -31.36 -15.45 -7.28
C ARG A 27 -31.71 -15.76 -8.74
N ARG A 28 -31.16 -16.88 -9.30
CA ARG A 28 -31.55 -17.38 -10.64
C ARG A 28 -33.06 -17.57 -10.73
N ASN A 29 -33.64 -18.25 -9.75
CA ASN A 29 -35.07 -18.56 -9.74
C ASN A 29 -35.94 -17.29 -9.66
N LEU A 30 -35.48 -16.28 -8.93
CA LEU A 30 -36.13 -14.96 -8.90
C LEU A 30 -36.09 -14.30 -10.29
N ILE A 31 -34.92 -14.28 -10.95
CA ILE A 31 -34.78 -13.72 -12.30
C ILE A 31 -35.71 -14.44 -13.29
N LEU A 32 -35.75 -15.78 -13.25
CA LEU A 32 -36.64 -16.55 -14.11
C LEU A 32 -38.12 -16.23 -13.84
N LYS A 33 -38.51 -16.05 -12.58
CA LYS A 33 -39.85 -15.67 -12.20
C LYS A 33 -40.24 -14.30 -12.79
N GLU A 34 -39.37 -13.29 -12.61
CA GLU A 34 -39.60 -11.96 -13.15
C GLU A 34 -39.72 -11.95 -14.69
N LEU A 35 -38.90 -12.76 -15.37
CA LEU A 35 -38.97 -12.91 -16.84
C LEU A 35 -40.30 -13.54 -17.28
N ARG A 36 -40.83 -14.52 -16.54
CA ARG A 36 -42.14 -15.10 -16.82
C ARG A 36 -43.28 -14.09 -16.54
N ASP A 37 -43.20 -13.42 -15.39
CA ASP A 37 -44.25 -12.49 -14.96
C ASP A 37 -44.31 -11.24 -15.87
N ALA A 38 -43.23 -10.94 -16.58
CA ALA A 38 -43.10 -9.89 -17.59
C ALA A 38 -43.32 -10.41 -19.05
N ASP A 39 -43.80 -11.63 -19.24
CA ASP A 39 -44.06 -12.26 -20.53
C ASP A 39 -42.86 -12.40 -21.48
N TYR A 40 -41.62 -12.35 -20.95
CA TYR A 40 -40.40 -12.64 -21.74
C TYR A 40 -40.17 -14.12 -21.97
N ILE A 41 -40.68 -14.97 -21.09
CA ILE A 41 -40.66 -16.43 -21.24
C ILE A 41 -42.03 -17.01 -20.86
N ASP A 42 -42.43 -18.08 -21.50
CA ASP A 42 -43.65 -18.79 -21.18
C ASP A 42 -43.52 -19.70 -19.94
N SER A 43 -44.62 -20.19 -19.42
CA SER A 43 -44.66 -21.04 -18.23
C SER A 43 -43.93 -22.38 -18.44
N MET A 44 -43.89 -22.89 -19.66
CA MET A 44 -43.21 -24.15 -19.99
C MET A 44 -41.71 -23.94 -19.92
N THR A 45 -41.18 -22.86 -20.52
CA THR A 45 -39.78 -22.49 -20.48
C THR A 45 -39.34 -22.19 -19.02
N TYR A 46 -40.17 -21.50 -18.24
CA TYR A 46 -39.91 -21.23 -16.83
C TYR A 46 -39.76 -22.53 -16.01
N ASN A 47 -40.75 -23.47 -16.16
CA ASN A 47 -40.73 -24.72 -15.41
C ASN A 47 -39.52 -25.61 -15.80
N THR A 48 -39.17 -25.63 -17.07
CA THR A 48 -38.00 -26.39 -17.58
C THR A 48 -36.71 -25.76 -17.02
N ALA A 49 -36.58 -24.44 -17.05
CA ALA A 49 -35.37 -23.74 -16.57
C ALA A 49 -35.18 -23.83 -15.04
N ILE A 50 -36.26 -23.86 -14.25
CA ILE A 50 -36.18 -24.08 -12.79
C ILE A 50 -35.74 -25.52 -12.47
N ALA A 51 -36.25 -26.50 -13.22
CA ALA A 51 -35.91 -27.89 -13.00
C ALA A 51 -34.49 -28.26 -13.48
N GLU A 52 -33.86 -27.40 -14.29
CA GLU A 52 -32.48 -27.61 -14.76
C GLU A 52 -31.48 -27.62 -13.61
N GLU A 53 -30.79 -28.72 -13.43
CA GLU A 53 -29.66 -28.83 -12.49
C GLU A 53 -28.41 -28.18 -13.12
N ILE A 54 -27.83 -27.23 -12.42
CA ILE A 54 -26.61 -26.53 -12.89
C ILE A 54 -25.39 -27.13 -12.22
N THR A 55 -24.59 -27.82 -12.99
CA THR A 55 -23.30 -28.34 -12.54
C THR A 55 -22.21 -27.32 -12.83
N ILE A 56 -21.45 -26.95 -11.80
CA ILE A 56 -20.28 -26.10 -11.94
C ILE A 56 -19.08 -26.99 -12.21
N THR A 57 -18.53 -26.89 -13.43
CA THR A 57 -17.36 -27.68 -13.86
C THR A 57 -16.02 -26.98 -13.63
N GLY A 58 -16.04 -25.70 -13.20
CA GLY A 58 -14.82 -24.96 -12.86
C GLY A 58 -14.22 -25.47 -11.56
N GLN A 59 -12.92 -25.78 -11.57
CA GLN A 59 -12.19 -25.92 -10.32
C GLN A 59 -12.22 -24.57 -9.58
N LYS A 60 -12.44 -24.63 -8.26
CA LYS A 60 -12.10 -23.51 -7.38
C LYS A 60 -10.64 -23.21 -7.67
N ALA A 61 -10.36 -22.16 -8.44
CA ALA A 61 -8.99 -21.76 -8.65
C ALA A 61 -8.47 -21.43 -7.25
N ALA A 62 -7.53 -22.22 -6.77
CA ALA A 62 -6.77 -21.91 -5.58
C ALA A 62 -5.84 -20.74 -5.93
N ASN A 63 -6.42 -19.60 -6.25
CA ASN A 63 -5.68 -18.35 -6.45
C ASN A 63 -5.37 -17.79 -5.07
N LYS A 64 -4.43 -18.42 -4.40
CA LYS A 64 -3.66 -17.78 -3.34
C LYS A 64 -2.73 -16.79 -4.03
N ASN A 65 -3.26 -15.62 -4.44
CA ASN A 65 -2.41 -14.54 -4.89
C ASN A 65 -1.60 -14.08 -3.67
N SER A 66 -0.32 -14.37 -3.67
CA SER A 66 0.60 -13.88 -2.65
C SER A 66 0.72 -12.37 -2.74
N SER A 67 1.12 -11.70 -1.66
CA SER A 67 1.39 -10.25 -1.69
C SER A 67 2.43 -9.87 -2.76
N VAL A 68 3.37 -10.76 -3.04
CA VAL A 68 4.36 -10.63 -4.13
C VAL A 68 3.70 -10.58 -5.51
N GLU A 69 2.77 -11.51 -5.78
CA GLU A 69 2.07 -11.56 -7.07
C GLU A 69 1.20 -10.32 -7.27
N THR A 70 0.48 -9.90 -6.23
CA THR A 70 -0.32 -8.68 -6.25
C THR A 70 0.56 -7.46 -6.52
N TYR A 71 1.73 -7.38 -5.86
CA TYR A 71 2.69 -6.32 -6.06
C TYR A 71 3.27 -6.31 -7.48
N ALA A 72 3.74 -7.46 -7.98
CA ALA A 72 4.28 -7.58 -9.33
C ALA A 72 3.26 -7.17 -10.42
N ARG A 73 2.00 -7.55 -10.23
CA ARG A 73 0.91 -7.13 -11.13
C ARG A 73 0.63 -5.63 -11.05
N HIS A 74 0.69 -5.05 -9.85
CA HIS A 74 0.54 -3.61 -9.66
C HIS A 74 1.62 -2.85 -10.39
N CYS A 75 2.90 -3.16 -10.16
CA CYS A 75 4.03 -2.53 -10.85
C CYS A 75 3.93 -2.68 -12.37
N ALA A 76 3.62 -3.88 -12.87
CA ALA A 76 3.46 -4.11 -14.30
C ALA A 76 2.28 -3.32 -14.90
N THR A 77 1.20 -3.14 -14.15
CA THR A 77 0.06 -2.32 -14.58
C THR A 77 0.48 -0.85 -14.70
N GLU A 78 1.21 -0.32 -13.72
CA GLU A 78 1.70 1.06 -13.77
C GLU A 78 2.73 1.29 -14.89
N GLU A 79 3.59 0.31 -15.18
CA GLU A 79 4.49 0.38 -16.33
C GLU A 79 3.74 0.39 -17.67
N LEU A 80 2.65 -0.39 -17.80
CA LEU A 80 1.77 -0.30 -18.94
C LEU A 80 1.08 1.06 -19.04
N MET A 81 0.63 1.64 -17.93
CA MET A 81 0.05 2.99 -17.92
C MET A 81 1.04 4.03 -18.45
N LYS A 82 2.30 3.98 -17.99
CA LYS A 82 3.37 4.86 -18.49
C LYS A 82 3.62 4.64 -19.98
N TYR A 83 3.67 3.39 -20.42
CA TYR A 83 3.84 3.03 -21.83
C TYR A 83 2.71 3.59 -22.71
N TYR A 84 1.47 3.63 -22.22
CA TYR A 84 0.33 4.23 -22.90
C TYR A 84 0.15 5.73 -22.65
N GLY A 85 1.18 6.39 -22.10
CA GLY A 85 1.26 7.85 -22.00
C GLY A 85 0.67 8.46 -20.73
N PHE A 86 0.33 7.65 -19.72
CA PHE A 86 -0.07 8.19 -18.43
C PHE A 86 1.14 8.76 -17.69
N THR A 87 1.00 9.97 -17.17
CA THR A 87 2.05 10.63 -16.37
C THR A 87 1.77 10.43 -14.90
N MET A 88 2.64 9.68 -14.21
CA MET A 88 2.57 9.50 -12.77
C MET A 88 2.86 10.82 -12.04
N ARG A 89 2.06 11.13 -11.03
CA ARG A 89 2.20 12.32 -10.18
C ARG A 89 1.96 11.97 -8.73
N ASN A 90 2.69 12.60 -7.84
CA ASN A 90 2.55 12.47 -6.38
C ASN A 90 2.47 13.83 -5.65
N ASN A 91 2.51 14.93 -6.41
CA ASN A 91 2.48 16.29 -5.87
C ASN A 91 1.31 17.07 -6.47
N PHE A 92 0.47 17.63 -5.60
CA PHE A 92 -0.74 18.37 -5.95
C PHE A 92 -0.83 19.63 -5.08
N ASP A 93 -1.46 20.66 -5.62
CA ASP A 93 -1.65 21.92 -4.89
C ASP A 93 -3.04 21.99 -4.23
N THR A 94 -4.01 21.27 -4.75
CA THR A 94 -5.39 21.24 -4.23
C THR A 94 -5.93 19.80 -4.21
N GLU A 95 -6.94 19.59 -3.37
CA GLU A 95 -7.68 18.33 -3.30
C GLU A 95 -8.46 18.04 -4.60
N ASP A 96 -9.01 19.06 -5.25
CA ASP A 96 -9.72 18.93 -6.53
C ASP A 96 -8.77 18.45 -7.63
N GLU A 97 -7.55 18.96 -7.67
CA GLU A 97 -6.51 18.51 -8.60
C GLU A 97 -6.15 17.04 -8.35
N TYR A 98 -5.98 16.65 -7.10
CA TYR A 98 -5.73 15.27 -6.71
C TYR A 98 -6.90 14.36 -7.11
N ASN A 99 -8.13 14.74 -6.82
CA ASN A 99 -9.32 13.94 -7.15
C ASN A 99 -9.45 13.74 -8.67
N THR A 100 -9.23 14.78 -9.45
CA THR A 100 -9.24 14.69 -10.93
C THR A 100 -8.17 13.73 -11.45
N TYR A 101 -6.96 13.82 -10.88
CA TYR A 101 -5.87 12.89 -11.22
C TYR A 101 -6.21 11.46 -10.82
N GLU A 102 -6.76 11.24 -9.61
CA GLU A 102 -7.10 9.92 -9.10
C GLU A 102 -8.19 9.24 -9.96
N GLU A 103 -9.21 9.97 -10.40
CA GLU A 103 -10.23 9.45 -11.32
C GLU A 103 -9.59 8.98 -12.64
N LEU A 104 -8.70 9.78 -13.21
CA LEU A 104 -7.99 9.43 -14.44
C LEU A 104 -7.04 8.24 -14.22
N TYR A 105 -6.32 8.21 -13.09
CA TYR A 105 -5.46 7.11 -12.71
C TYR A 105 -6.25 5.79 -12.64
N GLN A 106 -7.40 5.77 -11.98
CA GLN A 106 -8.23 4.57 -11.86
C GLN A 106 -8.76 4.06 -13.20
N GLN A 107 -9.10 4.96 -14.13
CA GLN A 107 -9.52 4.60 -15.49
C GLN A 107 -8.38 3.92 -16.27
N TYR A 108 -7.18 4.52 -16.26
CA TYR A 108 -6.01 3.96 -16.92
C TYR A 108 -5.59 2.65 -16.28
N TYR A 109 -5.55 2.61 -14.93
CA TYR A 109 -5.17 1.42 -14.17
C TYR A 109 -6.08 0.24 -14.49
N SER A 110 -7.40 0.43 -14.45
CA SER A 110 -8.37 -0.62 -14.77
C SER A 110 -8.21 -1.14 -16.20
N SER A 111 -8.00 -0.24 -17.16
CA SER A 111 -7.79 -0.59 -18.56
C SER A 111 -6.50 -1.38 -18.78
N CYS A 112 -5.38 -0.92 -18.19
CA CYS A 112 -4.08 -1.58 -18.29
C CYS A 112 -4.06 -2.92 -17.55
N GLN A 113 -4.74 -3.03 -16.40
CA GLN A 113 -4.90 -4.29 -15.68
C GLN A 113 -5.64 -5.34 -16.53
N GLN A 114 -6.70 -4.95 -17.22
CA GLN A 114 -7.42 -5.83 -18.14
C GLN A 114 -6.52 -6.25 -19.32
N MET A 115 -5.74 -5.34 -19.88
CA MET A 115 -4.76 -5.68 -20.92
C MET A 115 -3.71 -6.65 -20.40
N LEU A 116 -3.19 -6.44 -19.20
CA LEU A 116 -2.20 -7.33 -18.58
C LEU A 116 -2.74 -8.76 -18.42
N ILE A 117 -3.99 -8.91 -17.97
CA ILE A 117 -4.64 -10.21 -17.76
C ILE A 117 -4.90 -10.92 -19.09
N ASN A 118 -5.33 -10.20 -20.13
CA ASN A 118 -5.81 -10.79 -21.37
C ASN A 118 -4.77 -10.77 -22.50
N GLY A 119 -3.68 -10.03 -22.35
CA GLY A 119 -2.73 -9.74 -23.42
C GLY A 119 -1.58 -10.75 -23.56
N GLY A 120 -1.51 -11.77 -22.70
CA GLY A 120 -0.45 -12.78 -22.77
C GLY A 120 0.95 -12.24 -22.38
N TYR A 121 1.01 -11.22 -21.55
CA TYR A 121 2.27 -10.64 -21.07
C TYR A 121 3.03 -11.61 -20.16
N THR A 122 4.35 -11.53 -20.21
CA THR A 122 5.25 -12.17 -19.25
C THR A 122 5.88 -11.08 -18.37
N ILE A 123 5.74 -11.20 -17.05
CA ILE A 123 6.29 -10.26 -16.09
C ILE A 123 7.60 -10.82 -15.54
N TYR A 124 8.70 -10.11 -15.75
CA TYR A 124 9.99 -10.37 -15.14
C TYR A 124 10.15 -9.44 -13.93
N THR A 125 10.46 -10.02 -12.78
CA THR A 125 10.59 -9.28 -11.51
C THR A 125 12.01 -9.34 -10.97
N SER A 126 12.33 -8.40 -10.09
CA SER A 126 13.57 -8.36 -9.31
C SER A 126 13.49 -9.18 -8.01
N ILE A 127 12.36 -9.83 -7.75
CA ILE A 127 12.15 -10.59 -6.53
C ILE A 127 13.09 -11.79 -6.47
N ASP A 128 13.84 -11.88 -5.38
CA ASP A 128 14.67 -13.03 -5.05
C ASP A 128 13.84 -14.01 -4.20
N PRO A 129 13.60 -15.25 -4.67
CA PRO A 129 12.74 -16.20 -3.98
C PRO A 129 13.25 -16.60 -2.59
N ASP A 130 14.57 -16.65 -2.39
CA ASP A 130 15.17 -17.06 -1.11
C ASP A 130 15.06 -15.94 -0.08
N ILE A 131 15.31 -14.70 -0.48
CA ILE A 131 15.12 -13.51 0.38
C ILE A 131 13.64 -13.35 0.69
N GLN A 132 12.75 -13.54 -0.29
CA GLN A 132 11.30 -13.47 -0.10
C GLN A 132 10.81 -14.50 0.92
N ALA A 133 11.25 -15.76 0.80
CA ALA A 133 10.88 -16.81 1.74
C ALA A 133 11.36 -16.51 3.16
N SER A 134 12.62 -16.05 3.30
CA SER A 134 13.21 -15.69 4.59
C SER A 134 12.50 -14.52 5.25
N LEU A 135 12.10 -13.51 4.46
CA LEU A 135 11.38 -12.34 4.97
C LEU A 135 9.98 -12.73 5.44
N GLN A 136 9.26 -13.57 4.68
CA GLN A 136 7.95 -14.09 5.06
C GLN A 136 8.03 -14.93 6.34
N GLU A 137 8.96 -15.86 6.41
CA GLU A 137 9.18 -16.69 7.59
C GLU A 137 9.50 -15.84 8.84
N SER A 138 10.29 -14.79 8.68
CA SER A 138 10.62 -13.87 9.77
C SER A 138 9.37 -13.17 10.32
N ILE A 139 8.48 -12.66 9.45
CA ILE A 139 7.20 -12.06 9.85
C ILE A 139 6.32 -13.08 10.59
N ASP A 140 6.18 -14.28 10.04
CA ASP A 140 5.30 -15.31 10.59
C ASP A 140 5.79 -15.81 11.96
N ASN A 141 7.08 -16.04 12.10
CA ASN A 141 7.70 -16.49 13.35
C ASN A 141 7.59 -15.42 14.46
N ASN A 142 7.89 -14.17 14.16
CA ASN A 142 7.82 -13.09 15.14
C ASN A 142 6.39 -12.78 15.60
N LEU A 143 5.39 -13.05 14.75
CA LEU A 143 3.98 -12.83 15.08
C LEU A 143 3.23 -14.11 15.51
N SER A 144 3.90 -15.25 15.58
CA SER A 144 3.29 -16.58 15.86
C SER A 144 2.53 -16.68 17.17
N SER A 145 2.91 -15.88 18.19
CA SER A 145 2.24 -15.82 19.49
C SER A 145 0.89 -15.11 19.45
N PHE A 146 0.65 -14.27 18.45
CA PHE A 146 -0.60 -13.50 18.28
C PHE A 146 -1.58 -14.30 17.43
N LYS A 147 -2.53 -15.00 18.06
CA LYS A 147 -3.44 -15.96 17.39
C LYS A 147 -4.86 -15.43 17.20
N LYS A 148 -5.15 -14.21 17.66
CA LYS A 148 -6.50 -13.65 17.55
C LYS A 148 -6.83 -13.38 16.08
N VAL A 149 -8.01 -13.83 15.64
CA VAL A 149 -8.56 -13.64 14.30
C VAL A 149 -9.83 -12.80 14.35
N SER A 150 -10.11 -12.10 13.27
CA SER A 150 -11.37 -11.39 13.02
C SER A 150 -12.51 -12.37 12.70
N ASP A 151 -13.74 -11.86 12.58
CA ASP A 151 -14.90 -12.64 12.17
C ASP A 151 -14.75 -13.30 10.79
N ASP A 152 -13.92 -12.71 9.91
CA ASP A 152 -13.56 -13.26 8.59
C ASP A 152 -12.44 -14.31 8.66
N GLY A 153 -11.98 -14.68 9.84
CA GLY A 153 -10.92 -15.65 10.06
C GLY A 153 -9.50 -15.12 9.80
N ILE A 154 -9.32 -13.82 9.57
CA ILE A 154 -8.02 -13.21 9.31
C ILE A 154 -7.35 -12.82 10.62
N TYR A 155 -6.03 -13.06 10.76
CA TYR A 155 -5.29 -12.58 11.92
C TYR A 155 -5.46 -11.07 12.09
N GLU A 156 -5.90 -10.63 13.29
CA GLU A 156 -6.05 -9.21 13.58
C GLU A 156 -4.71 -8.46 13.58
N LEU A 157 -3.65 -9.08 14.11
CA LEU A 157 -2.32 -8.51 14.05
C LEU A 157 -1.61 -8.99 12.78
N GLN A 158 -1.28 -8.04 11.94
CA GLN A 158 -0.57 -8.23 10.68
C GLN A 158 0.82 -7.60 10.73
N GLY A 159 1.70 -8.05 9.84
CA GLY A 159 3.02 -7.47 9.64
C GLY A 159 3.29 -7.26 8.15
N ALA A 160 4.09 -6.25 7.85
CA ALA A 160 4.52 -5.97 6.49
C ALA A 160 5.99 -5.52 6.49
N ALA A 161 6.71 -5.88 5.43
CA ALA A 161 8.11 -5.50 5.26
C ALA A 161 8.46 -5.41 3.78
N THR A 162 9.44 -4.55 3.47
CA THR A 162 10.03 -4.40 2.13
C THR A 162 11.54 -4.51 2.25
N CYS A 163 12.16 -5.26 1.33
CA CYS A 163 13.61 -5.36 1.19
C CYS A 163 14.01 -4.82 -0.18
N ILE A 164 14.95 -3.87 -0.19
CA ILE A 164 15.44 -3.21 -1.40
C ILE A 164 16.94 -3.50 -1.55
N ASP A 165 17.36 -3.80 -2.76
CA ASP A 165 18.79 -3.80 -3.12
C ASP A 165 19.25 -2.34 -3.26
N ASN A 166 20.10 -1.90 -2.34
CA ASN A 166 20.60 -0.53 -2.30
C ASN A 166 21.34 -0.11 -3.58
N SER A 167 21.94 -1.05 -4.30
CA SER A 167 22.73 -0.73 -5.51
C SER A 167 21.86 -0.45 -6.73
N THR A 168 20.67 -1.04 -6.79
CA THR A 168 19.76 -0.96 -7.93
C THR A 168 18.47 -0.18 -7.65
N GLY A 169 18.09 -0.04 -6.38
CA GLY A 169 16.78 0.48 -5.97
C GLY A 169 15.64 -0.53 -6.12
N ASN A 170 15.93 -1.74 -6.61
CA ASN A 170 14.91 -2.75 -6.87
C ASN A 170 14.39 -3.38 -5.57
N VAL A 171 13.09 -3.61 -5.50
CA VAL A 171 12.48 -4.43 -4.46
C VAL A 171 12.82 -5.90 -4.72
N VAL A 172 13.60 -6.51 -3.83
CA VAL A 172 14.01 -7.91 -3.91
C VAL A 172 13.15 -8.85 -3.08
N ALA A 173 12.44 -8.32 -2.08
CA ALA A 173 11.40 -9.04 -1.35
C ALA A 173 10.36 -8.08 -0.79
N ILE A 174 9.10 -8.50 -0.75
CA ILE A 174 8.00 -7.72 -0.19
C ILE A 174 6.96 -8.63 0.46
N VAL A 175 6.67 -8.36 1.74
CA VAL A 175 5.67 -9.10 2.52
C VAL A 175 4.58 -8.15 2.96
N GLY A 176 3.36 -8.39 2.54
CA GLY A 176 2.20 -7.53 2.84
C GLY A 176 1.32 -8.03 3.98
N SER A 177 1.54 -9.27 4.44
CA SER A 177 0.73 -9.88 5.50
C SER A 177 1.41 -11.14 6.05
N ARG A 178 0.90 -11.63 7.19
CA ARG A 178 1.22 -12.96 7.69
C ARG A 178 0.67 -14.03 6.74
N SER A 179 1.38 -15.16 6.66
CA SER A 179 0.87 -16.34 5.95
C SER A 179 -0.39 -16.87 6.62
N GLN A 180 -1.38 -17.22 5.79
CA GLN A 180 -2.63 -17.79 6.26
C GLN A 180 -3.21 -18.73 5.19
N ASP A 181 -3.53 -19.99 5.58
CA ASP A 181 -3.83 -21.05 4.62
C ASP A 181 -5.18 -20.92 3.92
N ASP A 182 -6.16 -20.29 4.55
CA ASP A 182 -7.56 -20.28 4.10
C ASP A 182 -8.03 -18.93 3.53
N ILE A 183 -7.11 -18.03 3.18
CA ILE A 183 -7.47 -16.74 2.55
C ILE A 183 -7.53 -16.93 1.04
N ASP A 184 -8.75 -16.85 0.50
CA ASP A 184 -8.98 -16.83 -0.95
C ASP A 184 -8.98 -15.38 -1.49
N GLY A 185 -8.32 -15.14 -2.63
CA GLY A 185 -8.40 -13.88 -3.38
C GLY A 185 -7.20 -12.95 -3.21
N TYR A 186 -7.35 -11.72 -3.70
CA TYR A 186 -6.32 -10.69 -3.60
C TYR A 186 -6.18 -10.24 -2.16
N THR A 187 -5.01 -10.48 -1.57
CA THR A 187 -4.68 -10.00 -0.23
C THR A 187 -4.14 -8.58 -0.31
N LEU A 188 -4.56 -7.72 0.63
CA LEU A 188 -4.01 -6.37 0.79
C LEU A 188 -2.49 -6.48 1.03
N ASN A 189 -1.69 -5.93 0.15
CA ASN A 189 -0.26 -5.78 0.38
C ASN A 189 0.00 -4.53 1.24
N ARG A 190 0.12 -4.75 2.54
CA ARG A 190 0.31 -3.65 3.50
C ARG A 190 1.65 -2.96 3.36
N ALA A 191 2.60 -3.57 2.67
CA ALA A 191 3.91 -2.97 2.50
C ALA A 191 3.90 -1.75 1.56
N ASN A 192 2.98 -1.74 0.56
CA ASN A 192 2.84 -0.63 -0.37
C ASN A 192 1.44 0.02 -0.37
N GLN A 193 0.41 -0.68 0.10
CA GLN A 193 -0.98 -0.19 0.06
C GLN A 193 -1.48 0.34 1.42
N SER A 194 -0.73 0.13 2.52
CA SER A 194 -1.08 0.66 3.83
C SER A 194 -0.09 1.73 4.27
N TYR A 195 -0.65 2.87 4.63
CA TYR A 195 0.10 4.03 5.09
C TYR A 195 -0.02 4.13 6.61
N ARG A 196 1.12 4.31 7.29
CA ARG A 196 1.22 4.41 8.74
C ARG A 196 2.16 5.55 9.13
N GLN A 197 1.99 6.04 10.34
CA GLN A 197 2.88 7.06 10.88
C GLN A 197 4.27 6.44 11.11
N PRO A 198 5.33 6.92 10.45
CA PRO A 198 6.67 6.33 10.59
C PRO A 198 7.33 6.70 11.92
N GLY A 199 6.79 7.69 12.63
CA GLY A 199 7.41 8.20 13.84
C GLY A 199 8.82 8.69 13.57
N SER A 200 9.72 8.50 14.55
CA SER A 200 11.11 8.97 14.47
C SER A 200 11.96 8.34 13.35
N CYS A 201 11.50 7.28 12.71
CA CYS A 201 12.19 6.70 11.56
C CYS A 201 12.26 7.67 10.37
N ILE A 202 11.39 8.67 10.30
CA ILE A 202 11.41 9.66 9.22
C ILE A 202 12.51 10.73 9.40
N LYS A 203 12.97 10.98 10.63
CA LYS A 203 13.90 12.07 10.95
C LYS A 203 15.18 12.09 10.10
N PRO A 204 15.86 10.95 9.90
CA PRO A 204 17.04 10.93 9.05
C PRO A 204 16.75 11.45 7.65
N VAL A 205 15.63 11.07 7.07
CA VAL A 205 15.28 11.36 5.68
C VAL A 205 14.76 12.78 5.50
N ILE A 206 13.76 13.20 6.29
CA ILE A 206 13.08 14.49 6.09
C ILE A 206 13.80 15.68 6.75
N VAL A 207 14.62 15.42 7.79
CA VAL A 207 15.28 16.49 8.56
C VAL A 207 16.79 16.47 8.34
N TYR A 208 17.46 15.37 8.68
CA TYR A 208 18.91 15.40 8.82
C TYR A 208 19.65 15.34 7.49
N VAL A 209 19.18 14.58 6.50
CA VAL A 209 19.77 14.57 5.16
C VAL A 209 19.66 15.95 4.49
N PRO A 210 18.49 16.59 4.41
CA PRO A 210 18.40 17.96 3.89
C PRO A 210 19.24 18.97 4.67
N TYR A 211 19.32 18.83 6.00
CA TYR A 211 20.12 19.72 6.82
C TYR A 211 21.63 19.61 6.54
N LEU A 212 22.13 18.38 6.29
CA LEU A 212 23.50 18.15 5.85
C LEU A 212 23.77 18.74 4.47
N GLN A 213 22.79 18.68 3.56
CA GLN A 213 22.90 19.31 2.22
C GLN A 213 23.01 20.83 2.27
N LEU A 214 22.54 21.47 3.34
CA LEU A 214 22.77 22.92 3.57
C LEU A 214 24.19 23.27 4.01
N GLY A 215 25.11 22.32 4.02
CA GLY A 215 26.53 22.51 4.38
C GLY A 215 26.83 22.20 5.85
N ASN A 216 25.88 21.69 6.61
CA ASN A 216 26.11 21.21 7.97
C ASN A 216 26.83 19.85 7.96
N ASN A 217 27.34 19.44 9.11
CA ASN A 217 28.02 18.17 9.27
C ASN A 217 27.65 17.49 10.60
N PRO A 218 28.00 16.21 10.82
CA PRO A 218 27.65 15.49 12.04
C PRO A 218 28.15 16.10 13.34
N ASP A 219 29.17 16.95 13.30
CA ASP A 219 29.77 17.63 14.47
C ASP A 219 29.22 19.04 14.69
N THR A 220 28.31 19.51 13.81
CA THR A 220 27.56 20.76 13.98
C THR A 220 26.88 20.77 15.35
N ILE A 221 27.08 21.86 16.13
CA ILE A 221 26.47 22.02 17.45
C ILE A 221 25.00 22.44 17.29
N VAL A 222 24.11 21.69 17.91
CA VAL A 222 22.67 21.93 17.98
C VAL A 222 22.22 22.02 19.43
N ASN A 223 21.09 22.66 19.70
CA ASN A 223 20.61 22.89 21.06
C ASN A 223 19.31 22.13 21.35
N ASP A 224 19.42 21.15 22.29
CA ASP A 224 18.30 20.38 22.82
C ASP A 224 17.68 21.08 24.02
N GLU A 225 16.69 21.92 23.79
CA GLU A 225 16.00 22.69 24.81
C GLU A 225 14.47 22.54 24.71
N LYS A 226 13.78 22.81 25.81
CA LYS A 226 12.32 22.83 25.82
C LYS A 226 11.82 23.93 24.87
N ILE A 227 10.80 23.57 24.08
CA ILE A 227 10.17 24.45 23.12
C ILE A 227 8.75 24.77 23.63
N ASP A 228 8.45 26.04 23.87
CA ASP A 228 7.12 26.45 24.30
C ASP A 228 6.10 26.17 23.16
N GLY A 229 5.05 25.41 23.48
CA GLY A 229 4.07 24.99 22.49
C GLY A 229 4.58 23.94 21.47
N GLY A 230 5.83 23.50 21.63
CA GLY A 230 6.45 22.46 20.78
C GLY A 230 6.45 21.06 21.39
N PRO A 231 7.06 20.08 20.69
CA PRO A 231 7.14 18.71 21.16
C PRO A 231 8.10 18.55 22.33
N SER A 232 7.84 17.54 23.18
CA SER A 232 8.78 17.09 24.20
C SER A 232 9.68 15.97 23.64
N ASN A 233 10.88 15.82 24.22
CA ASN A 233 11.69 14.64 23.99
C ASN A 233 11.02 13.40 24.63
N ALA A 234 11.18 12.23 23.99
CA ALA A 234 10.57 10.99 24.47
C ALA A 234 11.11 10.57 25.87
N ASP A 235 12.37 10.90 26.14
CA ASP A 235 13.04 10.66 27.43
C ASP A 235 12.76 11.76 28.50
N GLY A 236 12.05 12.83 28.12
CA GLY A 236 11.78 13.98 28.98
C GLY A 236 13.01 14.83 29.35
N VAL A 237 14.18 14.51 28.77
CA VAL A 237 15.46 15.17 29.10
C VAL A 237 15.84 16.18 28.03
N TYR A 238 16.26 17.37 28.47
CA TYR A 238 16.80 18.45 27.62
C TYR A 238 18.26 18.63 27.99
N ALA A 239 19.17 18.29 27.08
CA ALA A 239 20.58 18.14 27.37
C ALA A 239 21.41 19.40 26.95
N GLY A 240 20.75 20.43 26.41
CA GLY A 240 21.42 21.64 25.96
C GLY A 240 22.23 21.43 24.68
N GLN A 241 23.42 22.04 24.62
CA GLN A 241 24.30 21.93 23.44
C GLN A 241 24.84 20.50 23.26
N MET A 242 24.75 19.98 22.05
CA MET A 242 25.29 18.68 21.66
C MET A 242 25.63 18.68 20.17
N THR A 243 26.38 17.68 19.72
CA THR A 243 26.60 17.50 18.28
C THR A 243 25.35 16.96 17.60
N LEU A 244 25.18 17.25 16.31
CA LEU A 244 24.11 16.70 15.48
C LEU A 244 24.11 15.17 15.55
N ARG A 245 25.28 14.52 15.50
CA ARG A 245 25.48 13.08 15.68
C ARG A 245 24.81 12.56 16.95
N THR A 246 25.02 13.24 18.06
CA THR A 246 24.43 12.88 19.35
C THR A 246 22.91 13.08 19.34
N ALA A 247 22.43 14.17 18.75
CA ALA A 247 20.98 14.42 18.62
C ALA A 247 20.27 13.35 17.78
N VAL A 248 20.89 12.92 16.67
CA VAL A 248 20.41 11.81 15.81
C VAL A 248 20.39 10.51 16.60
N SER A 249 21.50 10.12 17.23
CA SER A 249 21.63 8.83 17.95
C SER A 249 20.67 8.74 19.14
N LYS A 250 20.31 9.84 19.78
CA LYS A 250 19.34 9.92 20.87
C LYS A 250 17.93 10.25 20.40
N SER A 251 17.75 10.41 19.09
CA SER A 251 16.45 10.71 18.49
C SER A 251 15.73 11.92 19.12
N LYS A 252 16.47 13.00 19.39
CA LYS A 252 15.93 14.20 20.05
C LYS A 252 14.83 14.87 19.21
N ASN A 253 13.63 14.95 19.77
CA ASN A 253 12.48 15.53 19.09
C ASN A 253 12.61 17.04 18.90
N THR A 254 13.07 17.74 19.92
CA THR A 254 13.21 19.20 19.91
C THR A 254 14.20 19.66 18.86
N VAL A 255 15.33 18.95 18.72
CA VAL A 255 16.35 19.25 17.72
C VAL A 255 15.79 19.03 16.31
N ALA A 256 15.20 17.84 16.06
CA ALA A 256 14.62 17.53 14.75
C ALA A 256 13.53 18.56 14.35
N TRP A 257 12.65 18.89 15.27
CA TRP A 257 11.55 19.82 15.04
C TRP A 257 12.02 21.25 14.75
N LYS A 258 13.06 21.75 15.50
CA LYS A 258 13.64 23.09 15.27
C LYS A 258 14.31 23.17 13.90
N ILE A 259 15.18 22.22 13.57
CA ILE A 259 15.86 22.16 12.26
C ILE A 259 14.82 22.13 11.14
N TYR A 260 13.79 21.29 11.26
CA TYR A 260 12.77 21.19 10.23
C TYR A 260 11.97 22.46 10.04
N ARG A 261 11.57 23.11 11.14
CA ARG A 261 10.79 24.35 11.12
C ARG A 261 11.59 25.53 10.60
N ASP A 262 12.84 25.69 11.11
CA ASP A 262 13.59 26.94 10.98
C ASP A 262 14.58 26.91 9.79
N ASP A 263 15.20 25.77 9.53
CA ASP A 263 16.26 25.63 8.52
C ASP A 263 15.74 24.99 7.22
N ILE A 264 14.92 23.91 7.32
CA ILE A 264 14.45 23.16 6.14
C ILE A 264 13.15 23.76 5.60
N THR A 265 12.20 24.08 6.44
CA THR A 265 10.80 24.42 6.21
C THR A 265 9.93 23.19 5.84
N PRO A 266 8.66 23.12 6.32
CA PRO A 266 7.76 22.00 6.00
C PRO A 266 7.60 21.76 4.50
N LYS A 267 7.44 22.83 3.72
CA LYS A 267 7.28 22.74 2.26
C LYS A 267 8.48 22.10 1.58
N ALA A 268 9.70 22.48 1.97
CA ALA A 268 10.92 21.91 1.39
C ALA A 268 11.14 20.46 1.83
N GLY A 269 10.90 20.13 3.11
CA GLY A 269 11.03 18.76 3.61
C GLY A 269 10.04 17.80 2.96
N ILE A 270 8.77 18.20 2.81
CA ILE A 270 7.78 17.39 2.05
C ILE A 270 8.18 17.29 0.58
N GLY A 271 8.62 18.37 -0.05
CA GLY A 271 9.13 18.33 -1.43
C GLY A 271 10.29 17.36 -1.60
N PHE A 272 11.18 17.28 -0.62
CA PHE A 272 12.29 16.33 -0.61
C PHE A 272 11.81 14.87 -0.61
N LEU A 273 10.81 14.53 0.22
CA LEU A 273 10.21 13.20 0.22
C LEU A 273 9.43 12.89 -1.07
N LEU A 274 8.67 13.87 -1.61
CA LEU A 274 7.95 13.70 -2.86
C LEU A 274 8.89 13.36 -4.03
N ASN A 275 10.10 13.92 -4.04
CA ASN A 275 11.15 13.57 -5.03
C ASN A 275 11.70 12.15 -4.85
N MET A 276 11.48 11.51 -3.69
CA MET A 276 11.78 10.11 -3.42
C MET A 276 10.55 9.20 -3.51
N GLY A 277 9.54 9.60 -4.31
CA GLY A 277 8.41 8.75 -4.65
C GLY A 277 7.34 8.60 -3.55
N PHE A 278 7.36 9.40 -2.49
CA PHE A 278 6.28 9.39 -1.51
C PHE A 278 4.98 9.91 -2.10
N HIS A 279 3.84 9.24 -1.87
CA HIS A 279 2.61 9.55 -2.61
C HIS A 279 1.56 10.33 -1.81
N LYS A 280 1.34 9.99 -0.53
CA LYS A 280 0.19 10.52 0.24
C LYS A 280 0.55 11.59 1.25
N ILE A 281 1.59 12.37 0.98
CA ILE A 281 2.09 13.41 1.89
C ILE A 281 2.01 14.84 1.32
N TRP A 282 1.54 15.01 0.09
CA TRP A 282 1.51 16.31 -0.59
C TRP A 282 0.69 17.36 0.15
N MET A 283 -0.30 16.98 0.96
CA MET A 283 -1.10 17.88 1.78
C MET A 283 -0.41 18.33 3.06
N ASP A 284 0.69 17.70 3.45
CA ASP A 284 1.39 17.97 4.71
C ASP A 284 2.45 19.10 4.58
N LYS A 285 2.46 19.85 3.47
CA LYS A 285 3.45 20.92 3.15
C LYS A 285 3.50 22.07 4.16
N SER A 286 2.55 22.15 5.09
CA SER A 286 2.50 23.19 6.12
C SER A 286 2.65 22.69 7.55
N THR A 287 2.77 21.36 7.76
CA THR A 287 2.81 20.79 9.11
C THR A 287 4.23 20.54 9.62
N ASN A 288 4.54 21.06 10.81
CA ASN A 288 5.79 20.75 11.51
C ASN A 288 5.79 19.33 12.10
N ALA A 289 4.63 18.68 12.24
CA ALA A 289 4.52 17.33 12.80
C ALA A 289 5.24 16.30 11.93
N ALA A 290 5.38 16.55 10.62
CA ALA A 290 6.09 15.71 9.68
C ALA A 290 7.56 15.45 10.11
N ALA A 291 8.21 16.38 10.77
CA ALA A 291 9.56 16.21 11.34
C ALA A 291 9.68 15.02 12.30
N LEU A 292 8.57 14.63 12.93
CA LEU A 292 8.49 13.57 13.93
C LEU A 292 7.66 12.37 13.44
N GLY A 293 7.30 12.39 12.16
CA GLY A 293 6.52 11.32 11.52
C GLY A 293 5.01 11.47 11.67
N GLY A 294 4.51 12.67 11.97
CA GLY A 294 3.07 12.97 12.00
C GLY A 294 2.61 13.48 10.63
N PHE A 295 2.00 12.61 9.84
CA PHE A 295 1.42 12.93 8.53
C PHE A 295 -0.09 12.73 8.55
N THR A 296 -0.80 13.27 7.58
CA THR A 296 -2.25 13.08 7.44
C THR A 296 -2.60 11.61 7.24
N TYR A 297 -1.95 10.93 6.30
CA TYR A 297 -2.17 9.50 6.04
C TYR A 297 -1.03 8.62 6.56
N GLY A 298 0.19 9.12 6.58
CA GLY A 298 1.39 8.35 6.85
C GLY A 298 2.12 7.93 5.58
N VAL A 299 3.00 6.95 5.71
CA VAL A 299 3.87 6.45 4.64
C VAL A 299 3.86 4.92 4.61
N SER A 300 4.24 4.32 3.48
CA SER A 300 4.39 2.87 3.35
C SER A 300 5.79 2.38 3.76
N THR A 301 5.95 1.06 3.99
CA THR A 301 7.27 0.48 4.24
C THR A 301 8.14 0.52 3.00
N GLU A 302 7.54 0.44 1.80
CA GLU A 302 8.25 0.55 0.53
C GLU A 302 8.85 1.95 0.36
N GLU A 303 8.06 3.02 0.55
CA GLU A 303 8.56 4.40 0.49
C GLU A 303 9.71 4.64 1.48
N MET A 304 9.56 4.16 2.72
CA MET A 304 10.62 4.28 3.73
C MET A 304 11.88 3.52 3.34
N ALA A 305 11.76 2.29 2.85
CA ALA A 305 12.90 1.49 2.42
C ALA A 305 13.63 2.17 1.24
N GLY A 306 12.89 2.68 0.24
CA GLY A 306 13.45 3.43 -0.89
C GLY A 306 14.20 4.69 -0.46
N ALA A 307 13.65 5.44 0.49
CA ALA A 307 14.29 6.62 1.02
C ALA A 307 15.61 6.31 1.76
N TYR A 308 15.64 5.22 2.53
CA TYR A 308 16.88 4.78 3.18
C TYR A 308 17.89 4.20 2.18
N ALA A 309 17.44 3.48 1.15
CA ALA A 309 18.30 3.02 0.06
C ALA A 309 18.97 4.20 -0.66
N THR A 310 18.24 5.30 -0.86
CA THR A 310 18.78 6.55 -1.43
C THR A 310 19.97 7.10 -0.61
N ILE A 311 19.87 7.07 0.73
CA ILE A 311 20.99 7.52 1.60
C ILE A 311 22.23 6.66 1.39
N VAL A 312 22.07 5.34 1.24
CA VAL A 312 23.18 4.39 1.06
C VAL A 312 23.75 4.45 -0.36
N ASN A 313 22.92 4.84 -1.33
CA ASN A 313 23.28 4.93 -2.74
C ASN A 313 23.71 6.36 -3.14
N ASP A 314 24.59 6.98 -2.34
CA ASP A 314 25.17 8.30 -2.60
C ASP A 314 24.14 9.44 -2.87
N GLY A 315 22.92 9.29 -2.39
CA GLY A 315 21.83 10.26 -2.54
C GLY A 315 21.05 10.14 -3.84
N GLU A 316 21.28 9.10 -4.65
CA GLU A 316 20.50 8.81 -5.84
C GLU A 316 19.28 7.94 -5.52
N TYR A 317 18.09 8.48 -5.70
CA TYR A 317 16.84 7.70 -5.67
C TYR A 317 16.68 6.94 -6.99
N ARG A 318 16.43 5.65 -6.89
CA ARG A 318 16.29 4.73 -8.03
C ARG A 318 14.99 3.94 -7.95
#